data_5ffe0cc3663d520afb331fdf4868b402
#
_entry.id   5ffe0cc3663d520afb331fdf4868b402
#
_cell.length_a   1.000
_cell.length_b   1.000
_cell.length_c   1.000
_cell.angle_alpha   90.00
_cell.angle_beta   90.00
_cell.angle_gamma   90.00
#
_symmetry.space_group_name_H-M   'P 1'
#
loop_
_entity.id
_entity.type
_entity.pdbx_description
1 polymer ?
#
loop_
_entity_poly.entity_id
_entity_poly.type
_entity_poly.pdbx_seq_one_letter_code
_entity_poly.pdbx_strand_id
1 'polypeptide(L)'
;MISRWTDLQVIRESWKKDILKGVRKKDDEYFAELEDKWKLKLFGENPIPIIENYAPEPIEPYRVEKPSSPLFSKMYPKHLERMRENKRRERTIFETVKTYKDVIELLGDKPIGDFTKIDGRDFRNSLLKTPKNRKRVKRYRDKTLKEIMELEIPPSDKMSFDNQTKLISRMTSCWNFFVDEYPEYVSENVFKSQSIRVNPVKRKDRRGEFTEDDIHLIFNHRTYLPAIFDSPYGKKIQYPYFFVPILGCLSGCRLEELCMMKPENIT
;
A
#
# COMPACT_ATOMS: atom_id res chain seq x y z
N MET A 1 -34.95 -31.36 -5.05
CA MET A 1 -33.63 -32.05 -4.95
C MET A 1 -32.50 -31.16 -4.40
N ILE A 2 -32.46 -29.89 -4.71
CA ILE A 2 -31.38 -28.94 -4.27
C ILE A 2 -31.39 -28.69 -2.75
N SER A 3 -32.55 -28.66 -2.07
CA SER A 3 -32.61 -28.40 -0.63
C SER A 3 -31.99 -29.50 0.26
N ARG A 4 -32.02 -30.73 -0.18
CA ARG A 4 -31.45 -31.87 0.58
C ARG A 4 -29.92 -31.94 0.54
N TRP A 5 -29.31 -31.38 -0.50
CA TRP A 5 -27.84 -31.27 -0.62
C TRP A 5 -27.25 -30.19 0.31
N THR A 6 -27.96 -29.07 0.46
CA THR A 6 -27.59 -28.03 1.40
C THR A 6 -27.64 -28.49 2.85
N ASP A 7 -28.62 -29.30 3.21
CA ASP A 7 -28.75 -29.84 4.56
C ASP A 7 -27.59 -30.79 4.91
N LEU A 8 -27.15 -31.61 3.95
CA LEU A 8 -25.99 -32.51 4.14
C LEU A 8 -24.67 -31.72 4.29
N GLN A 9 -24.50 -30.62 3.58
CA GLN A 9 -23.32 -29.74 3.71
C GLN A 9 -23.29 -29.05 5.08
N VAL A 10 -24.43 -28.56 5.56
CA VAL A 10 -24.54 -27.93 6.89
C VAL A 10 -24.18 -28.94 8.00
N ILE A 11 -24.68 -30.17 7.92
CA ILE A 11 -24.36 -31.24 8.87
C ILE A 11 -22.86 -31.59 8.83
N ARG A 12 -22.26 -31.67 7.64
CA ARG A 12 -20.82 -31.94 7.46
C ARG A 12 -19.93 -30.82 8.03
N GLU A 13 -20.31 -29.60 7.86
CA GLU A 13 -19.56 -28.45 8.42
C GLU A 13 -19.73 -28.34 9.95
N SER A 14 -20.90 -28.61 10.49
CA SER A 14 -21.12 -28.73 11.94
C SER A 14 -20.24 -29.82 12.55
N TRP A 15 -20.13 -30.93 11.91
CA TRP A 15 -19.32 -32.06 12.31
C TRP A 15 -17.83 -31.77 12.31
N LYS A 16 -17.32 -31.12 11.26
CA LYS A 16 -15.92 -30.65 11.21
C LYS A 16 -15.61 -29.75 12.39
N LYS A 17 -16.52 -28.86 12.75
CA LYS A 17 -16.35 -27.97 13.91
C LYS A 17 -16.29 -28.73 15.24
N ASP A 18 -17.10 -29.77 15.40
CA ASP A 18 -17.13 -30.57 16.61
C ASP A 18 -15.90 -31.48 16.75
N ILE A 19 -15.37 -32.00 15.63
CA ILE A 19 -14.10 -32.74 15.61
C ILE A 19 -12.92 -31.82 15.94
N LEU A 20 -12.88 -30.62 15.35
CA LEU A 20 -11.83 -29.62 15.62
C LEU A 20 -11.85 -29.15 17.07
N LYS A 21 -12.99 -29.16 17.73
CA LYS A 21 -13.12 -28.84 19.18
C LYS A 21 -12.81 -30.02 20.10
N GLY A 22 -12.45 -31.19 19.56
CA GLY A 22 -12.17 -32.37 20.33
C GLY A 22 -13.40 -32.95 21.06
N VAL A 23 -14.63 -32.54 20.69
CA VAL A 23 -15.89 -32.92 21.33
C VAL A 23 -16.34 -34.32 20.89
N ARG A 24 -15.90 -34.78 19.72
CA ARG A 24 -16.22 -36.13 19.19
C ARG A 24 -14.95 -36.88 18.82
N LYS A 25 -14.84 -38.11 19.29
CA LYS A 25 -13.78 -39.00 18.82
C LYS A 25 -14.12 -39.45 17.38
N LYS A 26 -13.10 -39.61 16.56
CA LYS A 26 -13.21 -40.13 15.21
C LYS A 26 -13.55 -41.64 15.33
N ASP A 27 -14.80 -41.98 15.14
CA ASP A 27 -15.27 -43.38 15.16
C ASP A 27 -15.69 -43.72 13.74
N ASP A 28 -14.87 -44.47 13.04
CA ASP A 28 -15.07 -44.81 11.63
C ASP A 28 -16.29 -45.72 11.42
N GLU A 29 -16.65 -46.57 12.42
CA GLU A 29 -17.85 -47.40 12.37
C GLU A 29 -19.15 -46.58 12.49
N TYR A 30 -19.16 -45.58 13.35
CA TYR A 30 -20.29 -44.67 13.50
C TYR A 30 -20.54 -43.87 12.22
N PHE A 31 -19.48 -43.49 11.50
CA PHE A 31 -19.61 -42.82 10.22
C PHE A 31 -20.19 -43.72 9.13
N ALA A 32 -19.76 -44.98 9.08
CA ALA A 32 -20.29 -45.96 8.14
C ALA A 32 -21.80 -46.21 8.36
N GLU A 33 -22.23 -46.41 9.60
CA GLU A 33 -23.64 -46.55 9.94
C GLU A 33 -24.50 -45.34 9.58
N LEU A 34 -23.97 -44.14 9.77
CA LEU A 34 -24.65 -42.89 9.43
C LEU A 34 -24.77 -42.72 7.91
N GLU A 35 -23.73 -43.05 7.18
CA GLU A 35 -23.71 -43.01 5.72
C GLU A 35 -24.73 -43.99 5.14
N ASP A 36 -24.83 -45.20 5.69
CA ASP A 36 -25.82 -46.21 5.27
C ASP A 36 -27.26 -45.82 5.61
N LYS A 37 -27.51 -45.29 6.80
CA LYS A 37 -28.82 -44.70 7.16
C LYS A 37 -29.24 -43.56 6.23
N TRP A 38 -28.32 -42.72 5.80
CA TRP A 38 -28.62 -41.63 4.88
C TRP A 38 -28.82 -42.13 3.44
N LYS A 39 -28.02 -43.12 2.99
CA LYS A 39 -28.26 -43.79 1.71
C LYS A 39 -29.66 -44.41 1.64
N LEU A 40 -30.08 -45.13 2.69
CA LEU A 40 -31.42 -45.71 2.79
C LEU A 40 -32.53 -44.66 2.79
N LYS A 41 -32.31 -43.52 3.47
CA LYS A 41 -33.29 -42.42 3.56
C LYS A 41 -33.43 -41.63 2.27
N LEU A 42 -32.36 -41.50 1.48
CA LEU A 42 -32.33 -40.75 0.23
C LEU A 42 -32.78 -41.57 -0.97
N PHE A 43 -32.45 -42.85 -1.01
CA PHE A 43 -32.61 -43.71 -2.20
C PHE A 43 -33.59 -44.87 -1.98
N GLY A 44 -34.09 -45.06 -0.73
CA GLY A 44 -34.94 -46.21 -0.38
C GLY A 44 -34.17 -47.53 -0.43
N GLU A 45 -34.90 -48.67 -0.47
CA GLU A 45 -34.30 -50.01 -0.54
C GLU A 45 -33.76 -50.41 -1.92
N ASN A 46 -33.90 -49.53 -2.92
CA ASN A 46 -33.31 -49.76 -4.23
C ASN A 46 -31.80 -49.51 -4.20
N PRO A 47 -30.99 -50.52 -4.56
CA PRO A 47 -29.57 -50.32 -4.64
C PRO A 47 -29.25 -49.20 -5.67
N ILE A 48 -28.36 -48.29 -5.32
CA ILE A 48 -27.85 -47.28 -6.26
C ILE A 48 -27.34 -48.09 -7.45
N PRO A 49 -27.79 -47.81 -8.71
CA PRO A 49 -27.22 -48.48 -9.84
C PRO A 49 -25.72 -48.17 -9.87
N ILE A 50 -24.90 -49.19 -9.67
CA ILE A 50 -23.45 -49.09 -9.88
C ILE A 50 -23.29 -48.88 -11.36
N ILE A 51 -23.06 -47.65 -11.76
CA ILE A 51 -22.63 -47.33 -13.13
C ILE A 51 -21.17 -47.79 -13.21
N GLU A 52 -20.98 -49.07 -13.46
CA GLU A 52 -19.69 -49.64 -13.81
C GLU A 52 -19.24 -48.91 -15.08
N ASN A 53 -18.16 -48.14 -15.00
CA ASN A 53 -17.54 -47.32 -16.03
C ASN A 53 -17.96 -45.83 -16.09
N TYR A 54 -18.44 -45.23 -15.03
CA TYR A 54 -18.35 -43.79 -14.95
C TYR A 54 -16.89 -43.37 -14.58
N ALA A 55 -16.02 -43.36 -15.59
CA ALA A 55 -14.82 -42.51 -15.48
C ALA A 55 -15.35 -41.10 -15.50
N PRO A 56 -15.26 -40.32 -14.39
CA PRO A 56 -15.63 -38.90 -14.45
C PRO A 56 -14.76 -38.29 -15.53
N GLU A 57 -15.40 -37.77 -16.59
CA GLU A 57 -14.65 -36.90 -17.50
C GLU A 57 -13.88 -35.90 -16.64
N PRO A 58 -12.61 -35.63 -16.91
CA PRO A 58 -11.87 -34.62 -16.19
C PRO A 58 -12.72 -33.36 -16.25
N ILE A 59 -13.31 -32.96 -15.14
CA ILE A 59 -13.98 -31.67 -15.04
C ILE A 59 -12.87 -30.67 -15.25
N GLU A 60 -12.69 -30.21 -16.49
CA GLU A 60 -11.85 -29.05 -16.74
C GLU A 60 -12.32 -27.97 -15.77
N PRO A 61 -11.44 -27.44 -14.93
CA PRO A 61 -11.84 -26.41 -13.98
C PRO A 61 -12.53 -25.33 -14.81
N TYR A 62 -13.83 -25.10 -14.55
CA TYR A 62 -14.59 -24.05 -15.22
C TYR A 62 -13.82 -22.75 -15.04
N ARG A 63 -13.03 -22.43 -16.06
CA ARG A 63 -12.28 -21.19 -16.15
C ARG A 63 -13.32 -20.12 -16.37
N VAL A 64 -13.77 -19.48 -15.29
CA VAL A 64 -14.50 -18.23 -15.41
C VAL A 64 -13.55 -17.30 -16.17
N GLU A 65 -13.79 -17.11 -17.46
CA GLU A 65 -13.09 -16.13 -18.24
C GLU A 65 -13.37 -14.78 -17.59
N LYS A 66 -12.41 -14.31 -16.78
CA LYS A 66 -12.51 -12.96 -16.25
C LYS A 66 -12.53 -12.02 -17.43
N PRO A 67 -13.49 -11.09 -17.51
CA PRO A 67 -13.52 -10.12 -18.59
C PRO A 67 -12.14 -9.46 -18.67
N SER A 68 -11.61 -9.29 -19.88
CA SER A 68 -10.29 -8.71 -20.08
C SER A 68 -10.28 -7.31 -19.48
N SER A 69 -9.58 -7.15 -18.36
CA SER A 69 -9.53 -5.88 -17.65
C SER A 69 -8.62 -4.90 -18.39
N PRO A 70 -8.92 -3.59 -18.35
CA PRO A 70 -8.09 -2.58 -18.97
C PRO A 70 -6.72 -2.46 -18.32
N LEU A 71 -5.73 -1.97 -19.10
CA LEU A 71 -4.36 -1.74 -18.64
C LEU A 71 -4.29 -0.73 -17.50
N PHE A 72 -3.34 -0.93 -16.60
CA PHE A 72 -3.13 -0.03 -15.47
C PHE A 72 -2.85 1.41 -15.92
N SER A 73 -2.09 1.61 -17.01
CA SER A 73 -1.82 2.94 -17.58
C SER A 73 -3.09 3.68 -18.00
N LYS A 74 -4.13 2.97 -18.40
CA LYS A 74 -5.44 3.55 -18.80
C LYS A 74 -6.35 3.80 -17.59
N MET A 75 -6.14 3.09 -16.49
CA MET A 75 -7.04 3.12 -15.33
C MET A 75 -6.57 4.07 -14.21
N TYR A 76 -5.26 4.20 -13.97
CA TYR A 76 -4.79 5.09 -12.90
C TYR A 76 -5.19 6.58 -13.10
N PRO A 77 -5.37 7.13 -14.32
CA PRO A 77 -5.86 8.49 -14.48
C PRO A 77 -7.21 8.73 -13.81
N LYS A 78 -8.12 7.76 -13.80
CA LYS A 78 -9.41 7.85 -13.12
C LYS A 78 -9.25 8.01 -11.59
N HIS A 79 -8.31 7.31 -10.99
CA HIS A 79 -7.98 7.54 -9.58
C HIS A 79 -7.41 8.95 -9.33
N LEU A 80 -6.61 9.48 -10.27
CA LEU A 80 -6.09 10.85 -10.15
C LEU A 80 -7.20 11.90 -10.27
N GLU A 81 -8.21 11.68 -11.11
CA GLU A 81 -9.43 12.50 -11.20
C GLU A 81 -10.16 12.48 -9.86
N ARG A 82 -10.38 11.30 -9.28
CA ARG A 82 -10.98 11.17 -7.94
C ARG A 82 -10.18 11.90 -6.86
N MET A 83 -8.86 11.90 -6.96
CA MET A 83 -8.01 12.68 -6.05
C MET A 83 -8.21 14.20 -6.21
N ARG A 84 -8.42 14.72 -7.44
CA ARG A 84 -8.71 16.13 -7.69
C ARG A 84 -10.09 16.53 -7.18
N GLU A 85 -11.11 15.71 -7.42
CA GLU A 85 -12.44 15.89 -6.86
C GLU A 85 -12.40 16.01 -5.33
N ASN A 86 -11.57 15.18 -4.68
CA ASN A 86 -11.31 15.22 -3.25
C ASN A 86 -10.35 16.37 -2.82
N LYS A 87 -10.12 17.35 -3.68
CA LYS A 87 -9.29 18.56 -3.44
C LYS A 87 -7.89 18.24 -2.92
N ARG A 88 -7.29 17.12 -3.35
CA ARG A 88 -5.90 16.80 -3.01
C ARG A 88 -4.95 17.79 -3.67
N ARG A 89 -3.89 18.17 -2.95
CA ARG A 89 -2.87 19.12 -3.46
C ARG A 89 -2.22 18.56 -4.73
N GLU A 90 -2.07 19.40 -5.76
CA GLU A 90 -1.46 19.03 -7.07
C GLU A 90 -0.08 18.39 -6.91
N ARG A 91 0.73 18.87 -5.96
CA ARG A 91 2.02 18.25 -5.62
C ARG A 91 1.87 16.78 -5.22
N THR A 92 0.83 16.44 -4.43
CA THR A 92 0.57 15.04 -4.02
C THR A 92 0.17 14.19 -5.22
N ILE A 93 -0.66 14.72 -6.11
CA ILE A 93 -1.08 14.05 -7.35
C ILE A 93 0.14 13.78 -8.23
N PHE A 94 0.98 14.78 -8.45
CA PHE A 94 2.21 14.64 -9.23
C PHE A 94 3.17 13.57 -8.68
N GLU A 95 3.36 13.53 -7.37
CA GLU A 95 4.15 12.49 -6.72
C GLU A 95 3.52 11.10 -6.82
N THR A 96 2.18 11.04 -6.84
CA THR A 96 1.44 9.79 -7.02
C THR A 96 1.61 9.24 -8.44
N VAL A 97 1.53 10.10 -9.45
CA VAL A 97 1.83 9.73 -10.84
C VAL A 97 3.23 9.11 -10.99
N LYS A 98 4.23 9.69 -10.31
CA LYS A 98 5.59 9.10 -10.33
C LYS A 98 5.60 7.68 -9.77
N THR A 99 4.87 7.44 -8.68
CA THR A 99 4.76 6.11 -8.09
C THR A 99 4.15 5.10 -9.07
N TYR A 100 3.09 5.50 -9.80
CA TYR A 100 2.44 4.63 -10.79
C TYR A 100 3.35 4.32 -11.98
N LYS A 101 4.09 5.33 -12.45
CA LYS A 101 5.10 5.12 -13.50
C LYS A 101 6.24 4.20 -13.02
N ASP A 102 6.66 4.30 -11.77
CA ASP A 102 7.66 3.40 -11.19
C ASP A 102 7.13 1.94 -11.10
N VAL A 103 5.84 1.75 -10.82
CA VAL A 103 5.21 0.42 -10.84
C VAL A 103 5.17 -0.15 -12.26
N ILE A 104 4.77 0.66 -13.26
CA ILE A 104 4.76 0.22 -14.67
C ILE A 104 6.18 -0.10 -15.14
N GLU A 105 7.18 0.71 -14.77
CA GLU A 105 8.59 0.47 -15.11
C GLU A 105 9.11 -0.85 -14.54
N LEU A 106 8.68 -1.21 -13.33
CA LEU A 106 9.14 -2.40 -12.62
C LEU A 106 8.39 -3.68 -13.05
N LEU A 107 7.06 -3.64 -13.01
CA LEU A 107 6.19 -4.80 -13.17
C LEU A 107 5.63 -4.95 -14.59
N GLY A 108 5.83 -3.94 -15.44
CA GLY A 108 5.20 -3.83 -16.75
C GLY A 108 3.80 -3.23 -16.68
N ASP A 109 3.33 -2.71 -17.80
CA ASP A 109 1.95 -2.25 -17.95
C ASP A 109 1.05 -3.42 -18.28
N LYS A 110 0.29 -3.89 -17.31
CA LYS A 110 -0.59 -5.04 -17.44
C LYS A 110 -2.01 -4.70 -16.99
N PRO A 111 -3.00 -5.52 -17.37
CA PRO A 111 -4.40 -5.35 -16.96
C PRO A 111 -4.53 -5.30 -15.43
N ILE A 112 -5.43 -4.45 -14.91
CA ILE A 112 -5.58 -4.27 -13.45
C ILE A 112 -6.03 -5.54 -12.74
N GLY A 113 -6.77 -6.43 -13.40
CA GLY A 113 -7.21 -7.71 -12.86
C GLY A 113 -6.11 -8.78 -12.82
N ASP A 114 -4.99 -8.57 -13.53
CA ASP A 114 -3.88 -9.52 -13.59
C ASP A 114 -2.82 -9.26 -12.52
N PHE A 115 -2.98 -8.19 -11.74
CA PHE A 115 -2.09 -7.94 -10.61
C PHE A 115 -2.36 -8.91 -9.47
N THR A 116 -1.31 -9.49 -8.95
CA THR A 116 -1.33 -10.51 -7.90
C THR A 116 -0.66 -10.01 -6.61
N LYS A 117 -0.86 -10.72 -5.51
CA LYS A 117 -0.11 -10.47 -4.26
C LYS A 117 1.41 -10.62 -4.42
N ILE A 118 1.85 -11.39 -5.43
CA ILE A 118 3.28 -11.53 -5.78
C ILE A 118 3.78 -10.19 -6.29
N ASP A 119 3.06 -9.54 -7.21
CA ASP A 119 3.43 -8.22 -7.73
C ASP A 119 3.51 -7.16 -6.61
N GLY A 120 2.55 -7.19 -5.69
CA GLY A 120 2.59 -6.31 -4.52
C GLY A 120 3.85 -6.52 -3.68
N ARG A 121 4.23 -7.77 -3.45
CA ARG A 121 5.45 -8.14 -2.72
C ARG A 121 6.71 -7.75 -3.48
N ASP A 122 6.75 -7.95 -4.80
CA ASP A 122 7.90 -7.60 -5.63
C ASP A 122 8.10 -6.08 -5.67
N PHE A 123 7.01 -5.32 -5.78
CA PHE A 123 7.08 -3.86 -5.64
C PHE A 123 7.64 -3.46 -4.27
N ARG A 124 7.13 -4.01 -3.16
CA ARG A 124 7.67 -3.74 -1.82
C ARG A 124 9.16 -4.07 -1.72
N ASN A 125 9.57 -5.23 -2.23
CA ASN A 125 10.97 -5.68 -2.18
C ASN A 125 11.88 -4.77 -3.02
N SER A 126 11.39 -4.26 -4.15
CA SER A 126 12.12 -3.31 -4.97
C SER A 126 12.36 -1.98 -4.25
N LEU A 127 11.38 -1.51 -3.46
CA LEU A 127 11.54 -0.29 -2.67
C LEU A 127 12.66 -0.39 -1.63
N LEU A 128 12.90 -1.59 -1.06
CA LEU A 128 14.01 -1.83 -0.12
C LEU A 128 15.39 -1.65 -0.77
N LYS A 129 15.46 -1.85 -2.08
CA LYS A 129 16.68 -1.70 -2.89
C LYS A 129 16.73 -0.37 -3.66
N THR A 130 15.68 0.44 -3.63
CA THR A 130 15.64 1.70 -4.39
C THR A 130 16.43 2.80 -3.68
N PRO A 131 17.33 3.52 -4.39
CA PRO A 131 18.06 4.63 -3.81
C PRO A 131 17.18 5.88 -3.64
N LYS A 132 17.48 6.69 -2.62
CA LYS A 132 16.86 8.01 -2.46
C LYS A 132 17.24 8.91 -3.63
N ASN A 133 16.32 9.75 -4.07
CA ASN A 133 16.56 10.77 -5.11
C ASN A 133 17.17 10.22 -6.41
N ARG A 134 16.83 8.97 -6.83
CA ARG A 134 17.45 8.27 -7.97
C ARG A 134 17.58 9.15 -9.23
N LYS A 135 16.55 9.96 -9.54
CA LYS A 135 16.55 10.84 -10.73
C LYS A 135 17.46 12.08 -10.61
N ARG A 136 17.99 12.38 -9.43
CA ARG A 136 18.90 13.51 -9.19
C ARG A 136 20.36 13.09 -9.06
N VAL A 137 20.60 11.87 -8.54
CA VAL A 137 21.94 11.36 -8.32
C VAL A 137 22.50 10.84 -9.65
N LYS A 138 23.63 11.39 -10.13
CA LYS A 138 24.27 11.06 -11.41
C LYS A 138 24.48 9.55 -11.61
N ARG A 139 24.81 8.81 -10.54
CA ARG A 139 25.03 7.36 -10.57
C ARG A 139 23.76 6.57 -10.94
N TYR A 140 22.55 7.09 -10.65
CA TYR A 140 21.28 6.35 -10.76
C TYR A 140 20.29 6.96 -11.75
N ARG A 141 20.43 8.27 -12.11
CA ARG A 141 19.39 9.03 -12.83
C ARG A 141 19.07 8.47 -14.22
N ASP A 142 20.08 7.91 -14.89
CA ASP A 142 19.98 7.44 -16.27
C ASP A 142 19.70 5.92 -16.33
N LYS A 143 19.49 5.27 -15.17
CA LYS A 143 19.21 3.85 -15.04
C LYS A 143 17.72 3.57 -14.80
N THR A 144 17.26 2.48 -15.37
CA THR A 144 15.92 1.95 -15.09
C THR A 144 15.85 1.33 -13.70
N LEU A 145 14.62 1.15 -13.17
CA LEU A 145 14.46 0.47 -11.88
C LEU A 145 14.98 -0.96 -11.92
N LYS A 146 14.84 -1.66 -13.05
CA LYS A 146 15.35 -3.03 -13.22
C LYS A 146 16.86 -3.07 -13.10
N GLU A 147 17.56 -2.19 -13.82
CA GLU A 147 19.03 -2.08 -13.72
C GLU A 147 19.50 -1.68 -12.31
N ILE A 148 18.73 -0.83 -11.62
CA ILE A 148 19.02 -0.44 -10.23
C ILE A 148 18.88 -1.63 -9.28
N MET A 149 17.95 -2.56 -9.51
CA MET A 149 17.79 -3.77 -8.69
C MET A 149 19.01 -4.70 -8.74
N GLU A 150 19.77 -4.65 -9.82
CA GLU A 150 21.00 -5.44 -10.01
C GLU A 150 22.23 -4.79 -9.34
N LEU A 151 22.11 -3.50 -8.94
CA LEU A 151 23.21 -2.79 -8.31
C LEU A 151 23.24 -3.03 -6.80
N GLU A 152 24.44 -3.09 -6.26
CA GLU A 152 24.65 -2.97 -4.83
C GLU A 152 24.58 -1.50 -4.40
N ILE A 153 23.56 -1.17 -3.61
CA ILE A 153 23.29 0.19 -3.17
C ILE A 153 23.76 0.36 -1.72
N PRO A 154 24.68 1.30 -1.47
CA PRO A 154 25.14 1.59 -0.12
C PRO A 154 23.97 1.91 0.81
N PRO A 155 24.01 1.53 2.09
CA PRO A 155 22.96 1.83 3.06
C PRO A 155 22.62 3.34 3.17
N SER A 156 23.63 4.22 3.03
CA SER A 156 23.47 5.69 3.03
C SER A 156 22.60 6.21 1.89
N ASP A 157 22.57 5.50 0.76
CA ASP A 157 21.86 5.91 -0.43
C ASP A 157 20.44 5.33 -0.50
N LYS A 158 20.13 4.33 0.33
CA LYS A 158 18.80 3.68 0.33
C LYS A 158 17.69 4.67 0.70
N MET A 159 16.53 4.44 0.12
CA MET A 159 15.31 5.20 0.46
C MET A 159 14.91 4.93 1.92
N SER A 160 14.51 5.99 2.63
CA SER A 160 14.01 5.85 4.01
C SER A 160 12.71 5.03 4.07
N PHE A 161 12.51 4.30 5.16
CA PHE A 161 11.29 3.52 5.40
C PHE A 161 10.01 4.35 5.33
N ASP A 162 10.05 5.62 5.80
CA ASP A 162 8.91 6.53 5.73
C ASP A 162 8.51 6.80 4.26
N ASN A 163 9.48 6.96 3.37
CA ASN A 163 9.21 7.15 1.95
C ASN A 163 8.72 5.86 1.28
N GLN A 164 9.32 4.71 1.61
CA GLN A 164 8.85 3.41 1.14
C GLN A 164 7.38 3.18 1.53
N THR A 165 7.04 3.43 2.79
CA THR A 165 5.66 3.31 3.31
C THR A 165 4.70 4.25 2.58
N LYS A 166 5.12 5.49 2.26
CA LYS A 166 4.31 6.43 1.47
C LYS A 166 4.02 5.91 0.06
N LEU A 167 5.00 5.29 -0.61
CA LEU A 167 4.81 4.74 -1.94
C LEU A 167 3.84 3.55 -1.93
N ILE A 168 3.99 2.64 -0.95
CA ILE A 168 3.05 1.52 -0.76
C ILE A 168 1.65 2.04 -0.44
N SER A 169 1.51 3.06 0.42
CA SER A 169 0.21 3.65 0.75
C SER A 169 -0.49 4.26 -0.47
N ARG A 170 0.27 4.86 -1.41
CA ARG A 170 -0.29 5.36 -2.67
C ARG A 170 -0.85 4.22 -3.53
N MET A 171 -0.13 3.11 -3.63
CA MET A 171 -0.61 1.93 -4.35
C MET A 171 -1.82 1.30 -3.66
N THR A 172 -1.79 1.20 -2.33
CA THR A 172 -2.93 0.72 -1.54
C THR A 172 -4.18 1.60 -1.77
N SER A 173 -4.02 2.93 -1.81
CA SER A 173 -5.12 3.85 -2.08
C SER A 173 -5.70 3.67 -3.49
N CYS A 174 -4.82 3.50 -4.49
CA CYS A 174 -5.24 3.25 -5.88
C CYS A 174 -6.01 1.93 -6.00
N TRP A 175 -5.50 0.88 -5.37
CA TRP A 175 -6.18 -0.43 -5.42
C TRP A 175 -7.47 -0.48 -4.63
N ASN A 176 -7.60 0.24 -3.50
CA ASN A 176 -8.90 0.41 -2.85
C ASN A 176 -9.91 1.07 -3.80
N PHE A 177 -9.50 2.13 -4.50
CA PHE A 177 -10.35 2.77 -5.50
C PHE A 177 -10.78 1.78 -6.60
N PHE A 178 -9.88 0.90 -7.09
CA PHE A 178 -10.26 -0.10 -8.09
C PHE A 178 -11.18 -1.18 -7.54
N VAL A 179 -10.98 -1.63 -6.31
CA VAL A 179 -11.88 -2.60 -5.66
C VAL A 179 -13.28 -2.00 -5.46
N ASP A 180 -13.35 -0.72 -5.12
CA ASP A 180 -14.63 -0.05 -4.85
C ASP A 180 -15.40 0.31 -6.15
N GLU A 181 -14.69 0.78 -7.19
CA GLU A 181 -15.32 1.30 -8.42
C GLU A 181 -15.37 0.27 -9.57
N TYR A 182 -14.52 -0.76 -9.54
CA TYR A 182 -14.38 -1.76 -10.61
C TYR A 182 -14.28 -3.18 -10.05
N PRO A 183 -15.27 -3.62 -9.22
CA PRO A 183 -15.24 -4.93 -8.57
C PRO A 183 -15.28 -6.10 -9.58
N GLU A 184 -15.76 -5.86 -10.81
CA GLU A 184 -15.75 -6.84 -11.90
C GLU A 184 -14.33 -7.22 -12.36
N TYR A 185 -13.34 -6.32 -12.18
CA TYR A 185 -11.95 -6.58 -12.54
C TYR A 185 -11.06 -6.88 -11.35
N VAL A 186 -11.30 -6.22 -10.21
CA VAL A 186 -10.42 -6.28 -9.03
C VAL A 186 -11.23 -6.65 -7.80
N SER A 187 -11.06 -7.87 -7.31
CA SER A 187 -11.80 -8.38 -6.14
C SER A 187 -11.12 -8.09 -4.80
N GLU A 188 -9.79 -7.87 -4.79
CA GLU A 188 -9.03 -7.62 -3.56
C GLU A 188 -7.87 -6.63 -3.78
N ASN A 189 -7.48 -5.97 -2.70
CA ASN A 189 -6.33 -5.07 -2.74
C ASN A 189 -5.03 -5.84 -2.53
N VAL A 190 -4.28 -6.06 -3.61
CA VAL A 190 -3.01 -6.81 -3.62
C VAL A 190 -1.86 -6.08 -2.89
N PHE A 191 -1.99 -4.78 -2.63
CA PHE A 191 -0.99 -3.97 -1.91
C PHE A 191 -1.30 -3.79 -0.41
N LYS A 192 -2.49 -4.16 0.07
CA LYS A 192 -2.93 -3.92 1.46
C LYS A 192 -2.03 -4.59 2.50
N SER A 193 -1.53 -5.77 2.22
CA SER A 193 -0.68 -6.55 3.13
C SER A 193 0.82 -6.23 3.01
N GLN A 194 1.20 -5.30 2.13
CA GLN A 194 2.60 -5.02 1.80
C GLN A 194 3.23 -3.91 2.67
N SER A 195 2.58 -3.49 3.74
CA SER A 195 3.12 -2.45 4.64
C SER A 195 4.47 -2.86 5.23
N ILE A 196 5.43 -1.95 5.17
CA ILE A 196 6.74 -2.12 5.81
C ILE A 196 6.55 -1.71 7.27
N ARG A 197 6.59 -2.71 8.18
CA ARG A 197 6.54 -2.46 9.61
C ARG A 197 7.96 -2.25 10.12
N VAL A 198 8.25 -1.05 10.54
CA VAL A 198 9.45 -0.71 11.31
C VAL A 198 8.97 -0.24 12.67
N ASN A 199 9.61 -0.67 13.74
CA ASN A 199 9.34 -0.11 15.07
C ASN A 199 9.52 1.41 14.97
N PRO A 200 8.46 2.21 15.14
CA PRO A 200 8.56 3.64 14.98
C PRO A 200 9.45 4.16 16.10
N VAL A 201 10.64 4.64 15.73
CA VAL A 201 11.39 5.53 16.61
C VAL A 201 10.45 6.68 16.93
N LYS A 202 10.17 6.91 18.20
CA LYS A 202 9.24 7.96 18.66
C LYS A 202 9.63 9.26 17.95
N ARG A 203 8.65 10.06 17.51
CA ARG A 203 8.92 11.33 16.82
C ARG A 203 9.84 12.25 17.60
N LYS A 204 9.75 12.19 18.96
CA LYS A 204 10.60 12.92 19.88
C LYS A 204 12.09 12.56 19.71
N ASP A 205 12.39 11.28 19.44
CA ASP A 205 13.77 10.80 19.31
C ASP A 205 14.37 11.02 17.93
N ARG A 206 13.56 11.43 16.94
CA ARG A 206 14.02 11.72 15.57
C ARG A 206 14.54 13.14 15.35
N ARG A 207 14.11 14.06 16.17
CA ARG A 207 14.51 15.48 16.11
C ARG A 207 14.74 15.90 17.54
N GLY A 208 15.99 16.19 17.89
CA GLY A 208 16.32 16.84 19.14
C GLY A 208 15.57 18.17 19.24
N GLU A 209 15.26 18.57 20.46
CA GLU A 209 14.82 19.93 20.76
C GLU A 209 16.06 20.83 20.70
N PHE A 210 15.90 22.07 20.25
CA PHE A 210 16.98 23.05 20.32
C PHE A 210 17.32 23.32 21.79
N THR A 211 18.59 23.24 22.11
CA THR A 211 19.11 23.64 23.42
C THR A 211 19.24 25.16 23.46
N GLU A 212 19.42 25.71 24.66
CA GLU A 212 19.69 27.15 24.82
C GLU A 212 20.96 27.56 24.08
N ASP A 213 22.00 26.72 24.10
CA ASP A 213 23.23 26.93 23.36
C ASP A 213 23.00 26.94 21.84
N ASP A 214 22.14 26.07 21.32
CA ASP A 214 21.76 26.08 19.90
C ASP A 214 21.05 27.39 19.52
N ILE A 215 20.17 27.90 20.38
CA ILE A 215 19.47 29.17 20.17
C ILE A 215 20.49 30.34 20.16
N HIS A 216 21.40 30.36 21.13
CA HIS A 216 22.47 31.36 21.16
C HIS A 216 23.38 31.28 19.95
N LEU A 217 23.69 30.09 19.46
CA LEU A 217 24.51 29.93 18.25
C LEU A 217 23.78 30.42 17.00
N ILE A 218 22.48 30.11 16.86
CA ILE A 218 21.65 30.53 15.70
C ILE A 218 21.53 32.05 15.65
N PHE A 219 21.22 32.69 16.80
CA PHE A 219 20.99 34.14 16.87
C PHE A 219 22.24 34.94 17.24
N ASN A 220 23.45 34.35 17.14
CA ASN A 220 24.67 35.02 17.39
C ASN A 220 24.85 36.21 16.39
N HIS A 221 25.17 37.39 16.94
CA HIS A 221 25.35 38.60 16.14
C HIS A 221 26.40 38.48 15.04
N ARG A 222 27.39 37.59 15.18
CA ARG A 222 28.47 37.37 14.18
C ARG A 222 27.99 36.54 12.98
N THR A 223 26.97 35.74 13.13
CA THR A 223 26.46 34.85 12.07
C THR A 223 25.11 35.32 11.56
N TYR A 224 24.21 35.73 12.44
CA TYR A 224 22.84 36.10 12.11
C TYR A 224 22.77 37.49 11.46
N LEU A 225 23.43 38.49 12.03
CA LEU A 225 23.42 39.86 11.46
C LEU A 225 24.11 39.95 10.10
N PRO A 226 25.32 39.40 9.86
CA PRO A 226 25.92 39.41 8.55
C PRO A 226 25.06 38.76 7.46
N ALA A 227 24.40 37.63 7.77
CA ALA A 227 23.50 36.97 6.82
C ALA A 227 22.33 37.88 6.37
N ILE A 228 21.96 38.86 7.17
CA ILE A 228 20.91 39.83 6.85
C ILE A 228 21.47 40.99 5.99
N PHE A 229 22.68 41.45 6.29
CA PHE A 229 23.27 42.61 5.65
C PHE A 229 24.09 42.25 4.41
N ASP A 230 24.74 41.09 4.39
CA ASP A 230 25.59 40.61 3.29
C ASP A 230 24.86 39.71 2.30
N SER A 231 23.58 39.96 2.11
CA SER A 231 22.79 39.18 1.16
C SER A 231 23.39 39.25 -0.26
N PRO A 232 23.54 38.15 -0.97
CA PRO A 232 24.01 38.12 -2.36
C PRO A 232 23.09 38.91 -3.33
N TYR A 233 21.90 39.31 -2.86
CA TYR A 233 20.91 40.06 -3.64
C TYR A 233 20.99 41.61 -3.45
N GLY A 234 22.05 42.11 -2.79
CA GLY A 234 22.30 43.55 -2.64
C GLY A 234 22.20 44.08 -1.21
N LYS A 235 22.66 45.30 -1.02
CA LYS A 235 22.80 45.97 0.30
C LYS A 235 21.45 46.35 0.99
N LYS A 236 20.31 45.85 0.55
CA LYS A 236 19.03 46.12 1.21
C LYS A 236 18.77 45.10 2.31
N ILE A 237 18.47 45.59 3.51
CA ILE A 237 18.04 44.78 4.64
C ILE A 237 16.85 43.91 4.19
N GLN A 238 17.03 42.61 4.24
CA GLN A 238 15.94 41.70 3.92
C GLN A 238 15.20 41.35 5.22
N TYR A 239 14.21 42.17 5.56
CA TYR A 239 13.36 41.99 6.75
C TYR A 239 12.87 40.55 6.97
N PRO A 240 12.49 39.77 5.95
CA PRO A 240 12.11 38.40 6.14
C PRO A 240 13.20 37.51 6.76
N TYR A 241 14.46 37.72 6.38
CA TYR A 241 15.60 36.96 6.95
C TYR A 241 15.85 37.31 8.42
N PHE A 242 15.46 38.50 8.83
CA PHE A 242 15.53 38.92 10.23
C PHE A 242 14.35 38.43 11.05
N PHE A 243 13.12 38.74 10.63
CA PHE A 243 11.94 38.48 11.45
C PHE A 243 11.47 37.04 11.43
N VAL A 244 11.56 36.32 10.29
CA VAL A 244 10.98 34.96 10.17
C VAL A 244 11.64 33.95 11.12
N PRO A 245 12.98 33.89 11.27
CA PRO A 245 13.61 33.01 12.24
C PRO A 245 13.21 33.33 13.69
N ILE A 246 13.16 34.62 14.07
CA ILE A 246 12.77 35.06 15.41
C ILE A 246 11.31 34.65 15.69
N LEU A 247 10.39 34.99 14.78
CA LEU A 247 8.99 34.64 14.91
C LEU A 247 8.79 33.13 14.94
N GLY A 248 9.54 32.38 14.13
CA GLY A 248 9.50 30.92 14.14
C GLY A 248 9.95 30.33 15.46
N CYS A 249 11.01 30.89 16.06
CA CYS A 249 11.52 30.48 17.35
C CYS A 249 10.51 30.75 18.49
N LEU A 250 9.93 31.96 18.49
CA LEU A 250 9.01 32.38 19.54
C LEU A 250 7.63 31.74 19.44
N SER A 251 7.11 31.55 18.23
CA SER A 251 5.74 31.04 18.01
C SER A 251 5.66 29.55 17.78
N GLY A 252 6.77 28.89 17.40
CA GLY A 252 6.77 27.49 16.96
C GLY A 252 5.99 27.24 15.65
N CYS A 253 5.55 28.30 14.96
CA CYS A 253 4.83 28.19 13.71
C CYS A 253 5.70 27.62 12.57
N ARG A 254 5.07 26.94 11.63
CA ARG A 254 5.77 26.52 10.41
C ARG A 254 6.05 27.71 9.52
N LEU A 255 7.14 27.65 8.75
CA LEU A 255 7.53 28.72 7.83
C LEU A 255 6.38 29.15 6.90
N GLU A 256 5.63 28.21 6.34
CA GLU A 256 4.47 28.53 5.49
C GLU A 256 3.39 29.30 6.26
N GLU A 257 3.15 28.96 7.51
CA GLU A 257 2.16 29.63 8.38
C GLU A 257 2.58 31.06 8.67
N LEU A 258 3.87 31.26 8.98
CA LEU A 258 4.43 32.61 9.18
C LEU A 258 4.35 33.47 7.91
N CYS A 259 4.69 32.89 6.74
CA CYS A 259 4.63 33.61 5.46
C CYS A 259 3.20 33.91 5.00
N MET A 260 2.20 33.21 5.51
CA MET A 260 0.78 33.42 5.21
C MET A 260 0.09 34.37 6.23
N MET A 261 0.78 34.78 7.29
CA MET A 261 0.20 35.71 8.25
C MET A 261 -0.08 37.07 7.60
N LYS A 262 -1.27 37.56 7.83
CA LYS A 262 -1.72 38.90 7.41
C LYS A 262 -1.84 39.78 8.64
N PRO A 263 -1.76 41.12 8.48
CA PRO A 263 -1.92 42.05 9.60
C PRO A 263 -3.21 41.82 10.40
N GLU A 264 -4.27 41.42 9.72
CA GLU A 264 -5.59 41.16 10.35
C GLU A 264 -5.58 39.90 11.26
N ASN A 265 -4.57 39.06 11.14
CA ASN A 265 -4.42 37.85 11.95
C ASN A 265 -3.53 38.05 13.20
N ILE A 266 -3.05 39.27 13.42
CA ILE A 266 -2.20 39.62 14.57
C ILE A 266 -3.08 40.43 15.54
N THR A 267 -3.54 39.75 16.59
CA THR A 267 -4.31 40.35 17.69
C THR A 267 -3.46 40.44 18.93
#